data_e62ee070fb5f8bae5740d0c3dd9eacf7
#
_entry.id   e62ee070fb5f8bae5740d0c3dd9eacf7
#
_cell.length_a   1.000
_cell.length_b   1.000
_cell.length_c   1.000
_cell.angle_alpha   90.00
_cell.angle_beta   90.00
_cell.angle_gamma   90.00
#
_symmetry.space_group_name_H-M   'P 1'
#
loop_
_entity.id
_entity.type
_entity.pdbx_description
1 polymer ?
#
loop_
_entity_poly.entity_id
_entity_poly.type
_entity_poly.pdbx_seq_one_letter_code
_entity_poly.pdbx_strand_id
1 'polypeptide(L)'
;VKGERYSVPYQYAGEYVSASICGNQLKICHDLKEIATHTITNDGTNHIKLEHMPENHREVTLKRLMYPNFKSLMDAALKISQPLARFCDCMVKRYGFKNGKKGCIRIINCYRKKQYINSFIDEAIDRMLSGDPQKWNSNTLLSIYEEVQKEAVYNGGKVYHQSEFDFCSDPNLAHLRSAETQKDSKAETASKDISN
;
A
#
# COMPACT_ATOMS: atom_id res chain seq x y z
N VAL A 1 26.97 5.43 17.22
CA VAL A 1 27.52 4.53 18.25
C VAL A 1 27.89 3.23 17.54
N LYS A 2 29.12 2.76 17.69
CA LYS A 2 29.65 1.53 17.06
C LYS A 2 29.41 1.43 15.53
N GLY A 3 29.45 2.57 14.81
CA GLY A 3 29.20 2.61 13.37
C GLY A 3 27.71 2.68 12.96
N GLU A 4 26.79 2.47 13.88
CA GLU A 4 25.35 2.56 13.63
C GLU A 4 24.82 3.99 13.84
N ARG A 5 23.77 4.34 13.15
CA ARG A 5 23.11 5.65 13.23
C ARG A 5 21.76 5.51 13.93
N TYR A 6 21.52 6.40 14.88
CA TYR A 6 20.30 6.46 15.67
C TYR A 6 19.61 7.79 15.47
N SER A 7 18.31 7.77 15.22
CA SER A 7 17.54 9.00 15.03
C SER A 7 17.18 9.66 16.35
N VAL A 8 17.11 10.98 16.35
CA VAL A 8 16.51 11.80 17.41
C VAL A 8 15.32 12.56 16.85
N PRO A 9 14.38 13.06 17.67
CA PRO A 9 13.29 13.89 17.17
C PRO A 9 13.81 15.07 16.36
N TYR A 10 13.18 15.32 15.21
CA TYR A 10 13.65 16.30 14.21
C TYR A 10 13.84 17.73 14.77
N GLN A 11 13.15 18.04 15.86
CA GLN A 11 13.24 19.34 16.56
C GLN A 11 14.66 19.62 17.08
N TYR A 12 15.45 18.58 17.33
CA TYR A 12 16.84 18.67 17.80
C TYR A 12 17.87 18.52 16.67
N ALA A 13 17.43 18.69 15.41
CA ALA A 13 18.33 18.61 14.27
C ALA A 13 19.29 19.80 14.26
N GLY A 14 20.59 19.54 14.35
CA GLY A 14 21.64 20.56 14.46
C GLY A 14 22.07 20.89 15.89
N GLU A 15 21.37 20.37 16.88
CA GLU A 15 21.71 20.56 18.29
C GLU A 15 22.72 19.51 18.79
N TYR A 16 23.49 19.88 19.81
CA TYR A 16 24.38 18.96 20.51
C TYR A 16 23.58 18.08 21.48
N VAL A 17 23.75 16.78 21.36
CA VAL A 17 23.09 15.82 22.24
C VAL A 17 24.13 14.96 22.96
N SER A 18 23.86 14.58 24.18
CA SER A 18 24.66 13.61 24.94
C SER A 18 24.06 12.21 24.74
N ALA A 19 24.92 11.21 24.60
CA ALA A 19 24.51 9.82 24.42
C ALA A 19 25.17 8.94 25.48
N SER A 20 24.38 8.17 26.19
CA SER A 20 24.84 7.22 27.20
C SER A 20 24.35 5.81 26.91
N ILE A 21 25.21 4.82 27.15
CA ILE A 21 24.86 3.41 26.97
C ILE A 21 24.62 2.80 28.35
N CYS A 22 23.45 2.22 28.53
CA CYS A 22 23.07 1.48 29.73
C CYS A 22 22.64 0.07 29.32
N GLY A 23 23.54 -0.91 29.52
CA GLY A 23 23.33 -2.26 29.03
C GLY A 23 23.20 -2.31 27.51
N ASN A 24 22.05 -2.75 27.02
CA ASN A 24 21.72 -2.79 25.59
C ASN A 24 20.88 -1.60 25.11
N GLN A 25 20.77 -0.55 25.91
CA GLN A 25 20.00 0.64 25.57
C GLN A 25 20.93 1.83 25.37
N LEU A 26 20.68 2.58 24.30
CA LEU A 26 21.28 3.88 24.02
C LEU A 26 20.26 4.95 24.43
N LYS A 27 20.58 5.75 25.44
CA LYS A 27 19.82 6.92 25.86
C LYS A 27 20.45 8.17 25.29
N ILE A 28 19.64 9.01 24.67
CA ILE A 28 20.07 10.28 24.08
C ILE A 28 19.36 11.40 24.82
N CYS A 29 20.13 12.37 25.31
CA CYS A 29 19.64 13.51 26.09
C CYS A 29 20.06 14.82 25.45
N HIS A 30 19.19 15.82 25.56
CA HIS A 30 19.45 17.22 25.29
C HIS A 30 19.14 18.03 26.56
N ASP A 31 20.07 18.84 27.01
CA ASP A 31 19.95 19.62 28.24
C ASP A 31 19.47 18.79 29.45
N LEU A 32 20.10 17.64 29.66
CA LEU A 32 19.79 16.69 30.75
C LEU A 32 18.42 16.00 30.61
N LYS A 33 17.61 16.33 29.59
CA LYS A 33 16.32 15.72 29.33
C LYS A 33 16.49 14.57 28.31
N GLU A 34 16.00 13.39 28.65
CA GLU A 34 15.97 12.26 27.71
C GLU A 34 15.01 12.58 26.56
N ILE A 35 15.53 12.58 25.33
CA ILE A 35 14.80 12.87 24.09
C ILE A 35 14.58 11.66 23.23
N ALA A 36 15.40 10.60 23.38
CA ALA A 36 15.26 9.34 22.65
C ALA A 36 15.96 8.19 23.38
N THR A 37 15.39 7.00 23.27
CA THR A 37 16.01 5.75 23.71
C THR A 37 15.94 4.75 22.56
N HIS A 38 17.03 4.03 22.29
CA HIS A 38 17.11 2.98 21.28
C HIS A 38 17.69 1.71 21.85
N THR A 39 17.31 0.58 21.30
CA THR A 39 17.98 -0.70 21.57
C THR A 39 19.17 -0.85 20.62
N ILE A 40 20.31 -1.22 21.16
CA ILE A 40 21.54 -1.47 20.38
C ILE A 40 21.47 -2.92 19.87
N THR A 41 21.47 -3.10 18.54
CA THR A 41 21.37 -4.44 17.91
C THR A 41 22.67 -4.92 17.31
N ASN A 42 23.63 -4.03 17.05
CA ASN A 42 24.92 -4.31 16.40
C ASN A 42 24.76 -5.05 15.05
N ASP A 43 23.69 -4.75 14.30
CA ASP A 43 23.39 -5.35 13.00
C ASP A 43 23.84 -4.49 11.81
N GLY A 44 24.52 -3.37 12.08
CA GLY A 44 25.01 -2.43 11.08
C GLY A 44 23.92 -1.62 10.40
N THR A 45 22.70 -1.63 10.93
CA THR A 45 21.57 -0.93 10.35
C THR A 45 21.40 0.49 10.92
N ASN A 46 20.55 1.29 10.26
CA ASN A 46 20.17 2.59 10.76
C ASN A 46 18.89 2.46 11.59
N HIS A 47 18.94 2.85 12.85
CA HIS A 47 17.81 2.79 13.79
C HIS A 47 16.99 4.08 13.74
N ILE A 48 16.04 4.10 12.83
CA ILE A 48 15.20 5.28 12.56
C ILE A 48 13.80 5.02 13.12
N LYS A 49 13.37 5.86 14.07
CA LYS A 49 12.01 5.89 14.58
C LYS A 49 11.16 6.85 13.75
N LEU A 50 9.98 6.42 13.33
CA LEU A 50 9.07 7.25 12.53
C LEU A 50 8.58 8.47 13.29
N GLU A 51 8.42 8.35 14.61
CA GLU A 51 8.03 9.44 15.50
C GLU A 51 9.05 10.57 15.56
N HIS A 52 10.32 10.29 15.22
CA HIS A 52 11.39 11.28 15.16
C HIS A 52 11.37 12.13 13.88
N MET A 53 10.55 11.76 12.89
CA MET A 53 10.46 12.48 11.62
C MET A 53 9.36 13.54 11.65
N PRO A 54 9.53 14.65 10.92
CA PRO A 54 8.43 15.57 10.62
C PRO A 54 7.25 14.80 9.97
N GLU A 55 6.04 15.25 10.21
CA GLU A 55 4.83 14.57 9.75
C GLU A 55 4.83 14.31 8.24
N ASN A 56 5.22 15.31 7.45
CA ASN A 56 5.34 15.19 5.99
C ASN A 56 6.34 14.10 5.55
N HIS A 57 7.47 13.97 6.26
CA HIS A 57 8.46 12.94 5.96
C HIS A 57 8.02 11.56 6.42
N ARG A 58 7.29 11.49 7.54
CA ARG A 58 6.73 10.25 8.09
C ARG A 58 5.80 9.57 7.08
N GLU A 59 4.91 10.34 6.47
CA GLU A 59 3.98 9.82 5.45
C GLU A 59 4.72 9.23 4.23
N VAL A 60 5.73 9.93 3.73
CA VAL A 60 6.54 9.44 2.60
C VAL A 60 7.30 8.16 2.97
N THR A 61 7.83 8.10 4.19
CA THR A 61 8.57 6.92 4.68
C THR A 61 7.64 5.73 4.89
N LEU A 62 6.46 5.94 5.47
CA LEU A 62 5.43 4.90 5.60
C LEU A 62 5.03 4.33 4.23
N LYS A 63 4.83 5.18 3.22
CA LYS A 63 4.55 4.73 1.85
C LYS A 63 5.69 3.87 1.26
N ARG A 64 6.95 4.17 1.61
CA ARG A 64 8.10 3.35 1.21
C ARG A 64 8.11 1.99 1.90
N LEU A 65 7.78 1.94 3.19
CA LEU A 65 7.79 0.72 4.00
C LEU A 65 6.57 -0.17 3.75
N MET A 66 5.46 0.39 3.22
CA MET A 66 4.20 -0.31 3.05
C MET A 66 4.31 -1.59 2.20
N TYR A 67 5.20 -1.59 1.21
CA TYR A 67 5.46 -2.76 0.36
C TYR A 67 6.98 -2.98 0.27
N PRO A 68 7.61 -3.70 1.22
CA PRO A 68 9.06 -3.85 1.28
C PRO A 68 9.64 -4.65 0.11
N ASN A 69 8.87 -5.57 -0.45
CA ASN A 69 9.28 -6.42 -1.56
C ASN A 69 8.18 -6.60 -2.61
N PHE A 70 8.54 -7.22 -3.73
CA PHE A 70 7.61 -7.45 -4.84
C PHE A 70 6.40 -8.31 -4.43
N LYS A 71 6.63 -9.35 -3.63
CA LYS A 71 5.56 -10.24 -3.18
C LYS A 71 4.49 -9.46 -2.39
N SER A 72 4.89 -8.64 -1.41
CA SER A 72 3.94 -7.85 -0.62
C SER A 72 3.15 -6.84 -1.45
N LEU A 73 3.76 -6.29 -2.52
CA LEU A 73 3.08 -5.41 -3.47
C LEU A 73 2.05 -6.19 -4.28
N MET A 74 2.42 -7.37 -4.80
CA MET A 74 1.52 -8.22 -5.59
C MET A 74 0.37 -8.76 -4.76
N ASP A 75 0.61 -9.23 -3.53
CA ASP A 75 -0.43 -9.70 -2.62
C ASP A 75 -1.45 -8.59 -2.31
N ALA A 76 -0.98 -7.36 -2.15
CA ALA A 76 -1.87 -6.21 -1.93
C ALA A 76 -2.66 -5.82 -3.19
N ALA A 77 -2.07 -5.92 -4.36
CA ALA A 77 -2.74 -5.62 -5.63
C ALA A 77 -3.81 -6.69 -5.95
N LEU A 78 -3.49 -7.97 -5.78
CA LEU A 78 -4.42 -9.09 -5.98
C LEU A 78 -5.66 -9.02 -5.07
N LYS A 79 -5.49 -8.55 -3.83
CA LYS A 79 -6.62 -8.35 -2.90
C LYS A 79 -7.59 -7.23 -3.35
N ILE A 80 -7.17 -6.37 -4.26
CA ILE A 80 -7.99 -5.26 -4.75
C ILE A 80 -8.63 -5.64 -6.09
N SER A 81 -7.81 -5.96 -7.11
CA SER A 81 -8.28 -6.42 -8.41
C SER A 81 -7.17 -7.16 -9.17
N GLN A 82 -7.57 -8.08 -10.05
CA GLN A 82 -6.65 -8.81 -10.92
C GLN A 82 -6.00 -7.91 -11.99
N PRO A 83 -6.73 -7.00 -12.67
CA PRO A 83 -6.12 -6.01 -13.56
C PRO A 83 -5.03 -5.20 -12.89
N LEU A 84 -5.25 -4.74 -11.65
CA LEU A 84 -4.25 -4.01 -10.88
C LEU A 84 -2.98 -4.83 -10.64
N ALA A 85 -3.11 -6.12 -10.34
CA ALA A 85 -1.96 -6.99 -10.18
C ALA A 85 -1.17 -7.13 -11.48
N ARG A 86 -1.85 -7.30 -12.63
CA ARG A 86 -1.20 -7.30 -13.95
C ARG A 86 -0.47 -5.99 -14.23
N PHE A 87 -1.09 -4.85 -13.93
CA PHE A 87 -0.45 -3.55 -14.04
C PHE A 87 0.81 -3.47 -13.19
N CYS A 88 0.76 -3.88 -11.92
CA CYS A 88 1.92 -3.85 -11.02
C CYS A 88 3.06 -4.75 -11.52
N ASP A 89 2.76 -5.94 -12.01
CA ASP A 89 3.74 -6.85 -12.59
C ASP A 89 4.44 -6.22 -13.82
N CYS A 90 3.67 -5.68 -14.74
CA CYS A 90 4.19 -5.00 -15.95
C CYS A 90 5.07 -3.79 -15.59
N MET A 91 4.63 -2.97 -14.64
CA MET A 91 5.38 -1.80 -14.20
C MET A 91 6.71 -2.18 -13.53
N VAL A 92 6.71 -3.22 -12.70
CA VAL A 92 7.93 -3.68 -12.03
C VAL A 92 8.89 -4.35 -13.02
N LYS A 93 8.40 -5.16 -13.96
CA LYS A 93 9.21 -5.75 -15.02
C LYS A 93 9.88 -4.69 -15.89
N ARG A 94 9.15 -3.62 -16.22
CA ARG A 94 9.67 -2.56 -17.10
C ARG A 94 10.64 -1.60 -16.41
N TYR A 95 10.32 -1.12 -15.22
CA TYR A 95 11.05 -0.03 -14.55
C TYR A 95 11.89 -0.49 -13.36
N GLY A 96 11.88 -1.79 -13.07
CA GLY A 96 12.44 -2.36 -11.84
C GLY A 96 11.59 -2.06 -10.61
N PHE A 97 11.77 -2.84 -9.55
CA PHE A 97 10.92 -2.73 -8.36
C PHE A 97 10.92 -1.33 -7.72
N LYS A 98 12.10 -0.70 -7.60
CA LYS A 98 12.25 0.61 -6.96
C LYS A 98 11.44 1.72 -7.65
N ASN A 99 11.45 1.75 -8.97
CA ASN A 99 10.78 2.80 -9.76
C ASN A 99 9.33 2.42 -10.09
N GLY A 100 9.08 1.20 -10.52
CA GLY A 100 7.74 0.68 -10.85
C GLY A 100 6.79 0.72 -9.65
N LYS A 101 7.29 0.41 -8.45
CA LYS A 101 6.52 0.48 -7.19
C LYS A 101 5.84 1.84 -6.97
N LYS A 102 6.48 2.96 -7.35
CA LYS A 102 5.89 4.30 -7.16
C LYS A 102 4.59 4.45 -7.96
N GLY A 103 4.60 4.01 -9.22
CA GLY A 103 3.42 4.01 -10.08
C GLY A 103 2.33 3.09 -9.54
N CYS A 104 2.70 1.88 -9.10
CA CYS A 104 1.76 0.92 -8.50
C CYS A 104 1.06 1.49 -7.27
N ILE A 105 1.81 2.08 -6.32
CA ILE A 105 1.24 2.69 -5.10
C ILE A 105 0.28 3.82 -5.46
N ARG A 106 0.60 4.63 -6.47
CA ARG A 106 -0.29 5.70 -6.92
C ARG A 106 -1.65 5.15 -7.35
N ILE A 107 -1.67 4.09 -8.15
CA ILE A 107 -2.91 3.48 -8.64
C ILE A 107 -3.64 2.74 -7.51
N ILE A 108 -2.95 1.99 -6.65
CA ILE A 108 -3.54 1.39 -5.44
C ILE A 108 -4.28 2.44 -4.61
N ASN A 109 -3.71 3.65 -4.48
CA ASN A 109 -4.37 4.72 -3.75
C ASN A 109 -5.60 5.28 -4.48
N CYS A 110 -5.67 5.20 -5.82
CA CYS A 110 -6.88 5.58 -6.57
C CYS A 110 -8.05 4.67 -6.21
N TYR A 111 -7.86 3.35 -6.11
CA TYR A 111 -8.91 2.41 -5.68
C TYR A 111 -9.46 2.70 -4.28
N ARG A 112 -8.68 3.32 -3.41
CA ARG A 112 -9.09 3.67 -2.04
C ARG A 112 -9.83 5.00 -1.94
N LYS A 113 -9.79 5.82 -2.98
CA LYS A 113 -10.44 7.12 -3.01
C LYS A 113 -11.83 7.01 -3.60
N LYS A 114 -12.84 7.49 -2.90
CA LYS A 114 -14.25 7.48 -3.33
C LYS A 114 -14.52 8.22 -4.66
N GLN A 115 -13.60 9.12 -5.07
CA GLN A 115 -13.73 9.86 -6.33
C GLN A 115 -13.47 9.03 -7.58
N TYR A 116 -12.89 7.85 -7.44
CA TYR A 116 -12.59 6.93 -8.54
C TYR A 116 -13.55 5.74 -8.52
N ILE A 117 -14.02 5.35 -9.70
CA ILE A 117 -14.85 4.16 -9.89
C ILE A 117 -13.91 2.98 -10.24
N ASN A 118 -13.88 1.97 -9.39
CA ASN A 118 -12.93 0.86 -9.51
C ASN A 118 -13.05 0.11 -10.84
N SER A 119 -14.27 -0.15 -11.33
CA SER A 119 -14.48 -0.80 -12.63
C SER A 119 -13.90 0.01 -13.80
N PHE A 120 -13.93 1.34 -13.72
CA PHE A 120 -13.33 2.19 -14.75
C PHE A 120 -11.79 2.19 -14.67
N ILE A 121 -11.23 2.02 -13.47
CA ILE A 121 -9.78 1.84 -13.32
C ILE A 121 -9.37 0.50 -13.92
N ASP A 122 -10.11 -0.58 -13.67
CA ASP A 122 -9.84 -1.90 -14.22
C ASP A 122 -9.89 -1.88 -15.76
N GLU A 123 -10.91 -1.26 -16.34
CA GLU A 123 -11.03 -1.09 -17.80
C GLU A 123 -9.88 -0.24 -18.37
N ALA A 124 -9.51 0.84 -17.69
CA ALA A 124 -8.39 1.68 -18.11
C ALA A 124 -7.06 0.92 -18.10
N ILE A 125 -6.86 0.03 -17.12
CA ILE A 125 -5.70 -0.86 -17.07
C ILE A 125 -5.69 -1.79 -18.26
N ASP A 126 -6.80 -2.44 -18.57
CA ASP A 126 -6.89 -3.40 -19.67
C ASP A 126 -6.67 -2.72 -21.03
N ARG A 127 -7.25 -1.53 -21.24
CA ARG A 127 -6.98 -0.72 -22.43
C ARG A 127 -5.51 -0.32 -22.55
N MET A 128 -4.90 0.13 -21.45
CA MET A 128 -3.49 0.50 -21.44
C MET A 128 -2.57 -0.69 -21.72
N LEU A 129 -2.82 -1.85 -21.13
CA LEU A 129 -2.00 -3.05 -21.31
C LEU A 129 -2.14 -3.66 -22.69
N SER A 130 -3.27 -3.44 -23.37
CA SER A 130 -3.49 -3.83 -24.77
C SER A 130 -2.80 -2.90 -25.78
N GLY A 131 -2.38 -1.72 -25.34
CA GLY A 131 -1.70 -0.71 -26.15
C GLY A 131 -0.18 -0.86 -26.17
N ASP A 132 0.48 0.20 -26.69
CA ASP A 132 1.93 0.25 -26.81
C ASP A 132 2.63 0.18 -25.42
N PRO A 133 3.46 -0.84 -25.19
CA PRO A 133 4.21 -0.96 -23.93
C PRO A 133 5.05 0.25 -23.59
N GLN A 134 5.52 1.03 -24.57
CA GLN A 134 6.33 2.21 -24.33
C GLN A 134 5.56 3.31 -23.58
N LYS A 135 4.26 3.31 -23.67
CA LYS A 135 3.37 4.28 -23.02
C LYS A 135 2.89 3.84 -21.64
N TRP A 136 3.25 2.66 -21.18
CA TRP A 136 2.81 2.16 -19.87
C TRP A 136 3.39 2.96 -18.71
N ASN A 137 2.57 3.77 -18.09
CA ASN A 137 2.89 4.49 -16.86
C ASN A 137 1.61 4.95 -16.16
N SER A 138 1.72 5.37 -14.89
CA SER A 138 0.56 5.78 -14.11
C SER A 138 -0.13 7.06 -14.59
N ASN A 139 0.54 7.93 -15.34
CA ASN A 139 -0.10 9.13 -15.91
C ASN A 139 -0.96 8.76 -17.11
N THR A 140 -0.43 7.95 -18.02
CA THR A 140 -1.19 7.42 -19.17
C THR A 140 -2.43 6.65 -18.69
N LEU A 141 -2.31 5.84 -17.64
CA LEU A 141 -3.45 5.13 -17.08
C LEU A 141 -4.55 6.09 -16.60
N LEU A 142 -4.18 7.17 -15.91
CA LEU A 142 -5.15 8.14 -15.44
C LEU A 142 -5.80 8.94 -16.58
N SER A 143 -5.07 9.22 -17.68
CA SER A 143 -5.66 9.82 -18.87
C SER A 143 -6.68 8.88 -19.52
N ILE A 144 -6.36 7.59 -19.65
CA ILE A 144 -7.30 6.58 -20.17
C ILE A 144 -8.52 6.43 -19.25
N TYR A 145 -8.33 6.50 -17.92
CA TYR A 145 -9.44 6.49 -16.97
C TYR A 145 -10.42 7.66 -17.22
N GLU A 146 -9.90 8.85 -17.47
CA GLU A 146 -10.74 10.02 -17.80
C GLU A 146 -11.52 9.82 -19.13
N GLU A 147 -10.90 9.16 -20.10
CA GLU A 147 -11.57 8.79 -21.37
C GLU A 147 -12.69 7.79 -21.12
N VAL A 148 -12.42 6.70 -20.39
CA VAL A 148 -13.43 5.69 -20.00
C VAL A 148 -14.60 6.34 -19.26
N GLN A 149 -14.31 7.23 -18.33
CA GLN A 149 -15.34 7.95 -17.58
C GLN A 149 -16.21 8.83 -18.48
N LYS A 150 -15.61 9.55 -19.42
CA LYS A 150 -16.35 10.38 -20.40
C LYS A 150 -17.22 9.52 -21.31
N GLU A 151 -16.71 8.41 -21.81
CA GLU A 151 -17.47 7.47 -22.65
C GLU A 151 -18.66 6.88 -21.90
N ALA A 152 -18.49 6.53 -20.62
CA ALA A 152 -19.58 6.02 -19.79
C ALA A 152 -20.70 7.05 -19.57
N VAL A 153 -20.34 8.32 -19.39
CA VAL A 153 -21.33 9.42 -19.29
C VAL A 153 -22.04 9.64 -20.62
N TYR A 154 -21.31 9.62 -21.74
CA TYR A 154 -21.87 9.86 -23.07
C TYR A 154 -22.82 8.75 -23.52
N ASN A 155 -22.48 7.48 -23.22
CA ASN A 155 -23.26 6.29 -23.61
C ASN A 155 -24.48 6.01 -22.72
N GLY A 156 -24.96 7.00 -21.94
CA GLY A 156 -26.20 6.92 -21.16
C GLY A 156 -26.11 5.99 -19.94
N GLY A 157 -24.95 5.97 -19.28
CA GLY A 157 -24.86 5.48 -17.91
C GLY A 157 -25.26 4.02 -17.71
N LYS A 158 -24.77 3.08 -18.52
CA LYS A 158 -24.68 1.71 -18.07
C LYS A 158 -23.65 1.68 -16.95
N VAL A 159 -24.12 1.98 -15.74
CA VAL A 159 -23.35 1.70 -14.51
C VAL A 159 -23.09 0.20 -14.54
N TYR A 160 -21.88 -0.16 -14.85
CA TYR A 160 -21.43 -1.52 -14.60
C TYR A 160 -21.46 -1.68 -13.09
N HIS A 161 -22.58 -2.17 -12.57
CA HIS A 161 -22.62 -2.70 -11.24
C HIS A 161 -21.48 -3.70 -11.14
N GLN A 162 -20.78 -3.64 -10.05
CA GLN A 162 -19.79 -4.62 -9.61
C GLN A 162 -20.56 -5.93 -9.28
N SER A 163 -21.21 -6.47 -10.32
CA SER A 163 -21.94 -7.71 -10.28
C SER A 163 -21.00 -8.78 -10.82
N GLU A 164 -20.65 -9.68 -9.93
CA GLU A 164 -20.25 -11.02 -10.28
C GLU A 164 -19.00 -11.12 -11.17
N PHE A 165 -17.88 -10.59 -10.70
CA PHE A 165 -16.63 -11.21 -11.06
C PHE A 165 -16.56 -12.54 -10.33
N ASP A 166 -16.91 -13.59 -11.09
CA ASP A 166 -16.73 -14.96 -10.68
C ASP A 166 -15.23 -15.18 -10.38
N PHE A 167 -14.84 -15.04 -9.14
CA PHE A 167 -13.50 -15.26 -8.59
C PHE A 167 -13.09 -16.74 -8.71
N CYS A 168 -13.80 -17.45 -9.58
CA CYS A 168 -13.97 -18.89 -9.55
C CYS A 168 -13.20 -19.71 -10.55
N SER A 169 -12.32 -19.17 -11.33
CA SER A 169 -11.58 -20.00 -12.29
C SER A 169 -10.11 -20.23 -11.94
N ASP A 170 -9.61 -19.70 -10.83
CA ASP A 170 -8.24 -20.02 -10.39
C ASP A 170 -8.26 -21.07 -9.27
N PRO A 171 -7.85 -22.33 -9.54
CA PRO A 171 -7.84 -23.41 -8.54
C PRO A 171 -6.94 -23.11 -7.33
N ASN A 172 -6.02 -22.15 -7.43
CA ASN A 172 -5.17 -21.75 -6.31
C ASN A 172 -5.84 -20.82 -5.30
N LEU A 173 -7.04 -20.31 -5.57
CA LEU A 173 -7.80 -19.42 -4.67
C LEU A 173 -9.01 -20.11 -4.02
N ALA A 174 -9.23 -21.39 -4.25
CA ALA A 174 -10.34 -22.16 -3.70
C ALA A 174 -10.37 -22.19 -2.15
N HIS A 175 -9.20 -22.02 -1.50
CA HIS A 175 -9.11 -22.02 -0.04
C HIS A 175 -9.63 -20.74 0.62
N LEU A 176 -9.81 -19.64 -0.14
CA LEU A 176 -10.36 -18.39 0.39
C LEU A 176 -11.90 -18.38 0.42
N ARG A 177 -12.56 -19.27 -0.32
CA ARG A 177 -14.03 -19.42 -0.33
C ARG A 177 -14.61 -20.02 0.97
N SER A 178 -13.86 -20.91 1.61
CA SER A 178 -14.32 -21.58 2.82
C SER A 178 -14.39 -20.67 4.05
N ALA A 179 -13.73 -19.51 4.02
CA ALA A 179 -13.69 -18.59 5.16
C ALA A 179 -14.84 -17.57 5.18
N GLU A 180 -15.43 -17.24 4.02
CA GLU A 180 -16.55 -16.29 3.94
C GLU A 180 -17.90 -16.95 4.16
N THR A 181 -18.10 -18.17 3.65
CA THR A 181 -19.35 -18.92 3.85
C THR A 181 -19.62 -19.33 5.31
N GLN A 182 -18.58 -19.37 6.16
CA GLN A 182 -18.75 -19.66 7.60
C GLN A 182 -19.13 -18.42 8.44
N LYS A 183 -18.98 -17.20 7.91
CA LYS A 183 -19.41 -16.00 8.63
C LYS A 183 -20.88 -15.69 8.44
N ASP A 184 -21.43 -15.94 7.26
CA ASP A 184 -22.85 -15.67 6.97
C ASP A 184 -23.79 -16.67 7.62
N SER A 185 -23.38 -17.93 7.77
CA SER A 185 -24.19 -18.95 8.49
C SER A 185 -24.25 -18.76 10.01
N LYS A 186 -23.30 -18.02 10.61
CA LYS A 186 -23.34 -17.68 12.04
C LYS A 186 -24.17 -16.43 12.36
N ALA A 187 -24.43 -15.57 11.39
CA ALA A 187 -25.26 -14.39 11.57
C ALA A 187 -26.77 -14.72 11.50
N GLU A 188 -27.13 -15.74 10.72
CA GLU A 188 -28.55 -16.15 10.58
C GLU A 188 -29.10 -17.00 11.75
N THR A 189 -28.24 -17.71 12.47
CA THR A 189 -28.65 -18.50 13.64
C THR A 189 -28.81 -17.66 14.91
N ALA A 190 -28.16 -16.50 15.01
CA ALA A 190 -28.24 -15.62 16.17
C ALA A 190 -29.50 -14.73 16.21
N SER A 191 -30.28 -14.62 15.13
CA SER A 191 -31.48 -13.77 15.07
C SER A 191 -32.78 -14.54 15.28
N LYS A 192 -32.74 -15.86 15.49
CA LYS A 192 -33.94 -16.70 15.75
C LYS A 192 -34.22 -17.03 17.21
N ASP A 193 -33.31 -16.74 18.12
CA ASP A 193 -33.45 -17.06 19.54
C ASP A 193 -33.95 -15.90 20.44
N ILE A 194 -34.42 -14.79 19.84
CA ILE A 194 -34.95 -13.63 20.61
C ILE A 194 -36.47 -13.40 20.35
N SER A 195 -37.19 -14.43 19.95
CA SER A 195 -38.66 -14.35 19.87
C SER A 195 -39.30 -15.66 20.31
N ASN A 196 -39.23 -15.87 21.61
CA ASN A 196 -40.19 -16.69 22.39
C ASN A 196 -40.09 -16.32 23.88
#